data_ee9e53383f81369a4af9ed4655d9b4fb
#
_entry.id   ee9e53383f81369a4af9ed4655d9b4fb
#
_cell.length_a   1.000
_cell.length_b   1.000
_cell.length_c   1.000
_cell.angle_alpha   90.00
_cell.angle_beta   90.00
_cell.angle_gamma   90.00
#
_symmetry.space_group_name_H-M   'P 1'
#
loop_
_entity.id
_entity.type
_entity.pdbx_description
1 polymer ?
#
loop_
_entity_poly.entity_id
_entity_poly.type
_entity_poly.pdbx_seq_one_letter_code
_entity_poly.pdbx_strand_id
1 'polypeptide(L)'
;MRKKGLVNVLGIGINACTELSVPSLHAFLKAEGFPDIEIGIDREGTDFPGKNTYQHRLAAMEVKHKTNDECLDAVKLYRKVLSQADEKVDIAEIGFETILAGLLKSNPDEFSPLSGIELIKQKVNKLWLMAGKWDDLSTGYEYNFSANQRARVSASYVCDKWPTEITYLGFEVGEKVITGGSLLDGDILKDVLTAYGHPSGRSSWDPMLVLLACINDEEKAGYYIKRGRASLDIATGYNHFVFDANGPHRFVIKKFPDSFYADMIKN
;
A
#
# COMPACT_ATOMS: atom_id res chain seq x y z
N MET A 1 -13.39 5.48 -6.72
CA MET A 1 -13.90 6.06 -5.46
C MET A 1 -13.51 7.53 -5.30
N ARG A 2 -12.26 7.95 -5.50
CA ARG A 2 -11.86 9.37 -5.46
C ARG A 2 -12.66 10.22 -6.46
N LYS A 3 -12.77 9.80 -7.73
CA LYS A 3 -13.59 10.49 -8.76
C LYS A 3 -15.07 10.62 -8.38
N LYS A 4 -15.58 9.72 -7.56
CA LYS A 4 -16.96 9.76 -7.03
C LYS A 4 -17.11 10.60 -5.74
N GLY A 5 -16.02 11.21 -5.25
CA GLY A 5 -16.02 11.99 -4.00
C GLY A 5 -16.23 11.19 -2.71
N LEU A 6 -16.06 9.85 -2.77
CA LEU A 6 -16.29 8.96 -1.64
C LEU A 6 -15.09 8.87 -0.69
N VAL A 7 -13.91 9.20 -1.18
CA VAL A 7 -12.65 9.20 -0.40
C VAL A 7 -11.80 10.40 -0.77
N ASN A 8 -10.99 10.87 0.18
CA ASN A 8 -9.97 11.87 -0.03
C ASN A 8 -8.60 11.25 0.16
N VAL A 9 -7.71 11.36 -0.86
CA VAL A 9 -6.33 10.89 -0.79
C VAL A 9 -5.47 12.07 -0.36
N LEU A 10 -4.88 12.00 0.83
CA LEU A 10 -4.10 13.08 1.42
C LEU A 10 -2.66 13.14 0.92
N GLY A 11 -2.11 11.99 0.54
CA GLY A 11 -0.75 11.87 0.01
C GLY A 11 -0.40 10.43 -0.34
N ILE A 12 0.66 10.25 -1.13
CA ILE A 12 1.16 8.93 -1.55
C ILE A 12 2.65 8.86 -1.27
N GLY A 13 3.05 7.86 -0.47
CA GLY A 13 4.46 7.53 -0.23
C GLY A 13 4.93 6.43 -1.18
N ILE A 14 6.06 6.63 -1.85
CA ILE A 14 6.70 5.65 -2.71
C ILE A 14 7.82 4.96 -1.93
N ASN A 15 7.73 3.66 -1.75
CA ASN A 15 8.72 2.86 -1.02
C ASN A 15 9.68 2.07 -1.93
N ALA A 16 9.60 2.26 -3.25
CA ALA A 16 10.50 1.69 -4.25
C ALA A 16 11.10 2.81 -5.12
N CYS A 17 12.36 3.19 -4.84
CA CYS A 17 13.04 4.29 -5.49
C CYS A 17 13.80 3.81 -6.73
N THR A 18 13.18 3.97 -7.89
CA THR A 18 13.83 3.88 -9.19
C THR A 18 14.01 5.28 -9.79
N GLU A 19 14.77 5.42 -10.86
CA GLU A 19 15.08 6.72 -11.47
C GLU A 19 13.85 7.61 -11.74
N LEU A 20 12.75 7.01 -12.17
CA LEU A 20 11.54 7.70 -12.62
C LEU A 20 10.32 7.48 -11.72
N SER A 21 10.50 7.08 -10.46
CA SER A 21 9.38 6.76 -9.57
C SER A 21 8.42 7.94 -9.38
N VAL A 22 8.92 9.12 -9.00
CA VAL A 22 8.09 10.31 -8.78
C VAL A 22 7.54 10.88 -10.10
N PRO A 23 8.34 11.08 -11.16
CA PRO A 23 7.82 11.57 -12.44
C PRO A 23 6.70 10.69 -13.00
N SER A 24 6.86 9.37 -12.95
CA SER A 24 5.85 8.44 -13.49
C SER A 24 4.55 8.44 -12.67
N LEU A 25 4.63 8.47 -11.35
CA LEU A 25 3.44 8.55 -10.50
C LEU A 25 2.71 9.88 -10.71
N HIS A 26 3.44 11.00 -10.78
CA HIS A 26 2.83 12.30 -11.02
C HIS A 26 2.14 12.36 -12.39
N ALA A 27 2.75 11.78 -13.44
CA ALA A 27 2.13 11.69 -14.77
C ALA A 27 0.82 10.90 -14.73
N PHE A 28 0.82 9.77 -14.03
CA PHE A 28 -0.37 8.94 -13.85
C PHE A 28 -1.47 9.71 -13.11
N LEU A 29 -1.14 10.34 -11.98
CA LEU A 29 -2.09 11.15 -11.21
C LEU A 29 -2.68 12.31 -12.03
N LYS A 30 -1.84 13.00 -12.81
CA LYS A 30 -2.29 14.09 -13.71
C LYS A 30 -3.27 13.58 -14.77
N ALA A 31 -2.96 12.43 -15.41
CA ALA A 31 -3.84 11.83 -16.40
C ALA A 31 -5.19 11.40 -15.79
N GLU A 32 -5.19 10.93 -14.54
CA GLU A 32 -6.39 10.58 -13.80
C GLU A 32 -7.17 11.78 -13.22
N GLY A 33 -6.65 13.00 -13.37
CA GLY A 33 -7.28 14.25 -12.91
C GLY A 33 -6.97 14.65 -11.47
N PHE A 34 -5.87 14.13 -10.88
CA PHE A 34 -5.46 14.36 -9.49
C PHE A 34 -4.03 14.88 -9.37
N PRO A 35 -3.63 15.93 -10.11
CA PRO A 35 -2.24 16.41 -10.15
C PRO A 35 -1.74 17.00 -8.82
N ASP A 36 -2.65 17.32 -7.90
CA ASP A 36 -2.34 18.03 -6.65
C ASP A 36 -2.14 17.08 -5.45
N ILE A 37 -2.29 15.74 -5.64
CA ILE A 37 -1.97 14.80 -4.58
C ILE A 37 -0.48 14.86 -4.29
N GLU A 38 -0.12 15.11 -3.03
CA GLU A 38 1.27 15.19 -2.61
C GLU A 38 1.95 13.81 -2.69
N ILE A 39 3.19 13.80 -3.20
CA ILE A 39 4.01 12.59 -3.32
C ILE A 39 5.23 12.74 -2.40
N GLY A 40 5.54 11.67 -1.68
CA GLY A 40 6.81 11.50 -0.98
C GLY A 40 7.53 10.25 -1.44
N ILE A 41 8.84 10.18 -1.27
CA ILE A 41 9.63 9.02 -1.67
C ILE A 41 10.63 8.59 -0.59
N ASP A 42 10.73 7.30 -0.36
CA ASP A 42 11.80 6.67 0.39
C ASP A 42 13.02 6.50 -0.54
N ARG A 43 13.97 7.44 -0.47
CA ARG A 43 15.17 7.43 -1.35
C ARG A 43 16.11 6.26 -1.08
N GLU A 44 16.03 5.64 0.07
CA GLU A 44 16.81 4.44 0.39
C GLU A 44 16.21 3.15 -0.19
N GLY A 45 14.95 3.21 -0.70
CA GLY A 45 14.26 2.08 -1.32
C GLY A 45 14.78 1.69 -2.70
N THR A 46 16.12 1.60 -2.86
CA THR A 46 16.81 1.33 -4.15
C THR A 46 17.04 -0.16 -4.40
N ASP A 47 16.73 -1.01 -3.44
CA ASP A 47 16.94 -2.45 -3.46
C ASP A 47 15.76 -3.23 -4.09
N PHE A 48 14.89 -2.52 -4.81
CA PHE A 48 13.78 -3.10 -5.56
C PHE A 48 14.25 -3.56 -6.96
N PRO A 49 14.16 -4.86 -7.29
CA PRO A 49 14.66 -5.40 -8.57
C PRO A 49 13.67 -5.20 -9.73
N GLY A 50 12.99 -4.07 -9.81
CA GLY A 50 11.92 -3.82 -10.78
C GLY A 50 12.44 -3.53 -12.20
N LYS A 51 11.64 -3.91 -13.22
CA LYS A 51 11.83 -3.46 -14.61
C LYS A 51 10.94 -2.24 -14.84
N ASN A 52 11.54 -1.10 -15.17
CA ASN A 52 10.86 0.19 -15.33
C ASN A 52 10.27 0.38 -16.75
N THR A 53 9.65 -0.64 -17.33
CA THR A 53 9.20 -0.62 -18.73
C THR A 53 8.11 0.42 -19.00
N TYR A 54 7.24 0.71 -18.02
CA TYR A 54 6.16 1.69 -18.14
C TYR A 54 6.54 3.10 -17.67
N GLN A 55 7.52 3.22 -16.77
CA GLN A 55 7.87 4.51 -16.15
C GLN A 55 8.40 5.51 -17.18
N HIS A 56 9.20 5.06 -18.14
CA HIS A 56 9.69 5.93 -19.23
C HIS A 56 8.56 6.53 -20.06
N ARG A 57 7.49 5.76 -20.35
CA ARG A 57 6.32 6.25 -21.09
C ARG A 57 5.59 7.32 -20.31
N LEU A 58 5.35 7.09 -19.01
CA LEU A 58 4.68 8.04 -18.15
C LEU A 58 5.52 9.30 -17.95
N ALA A 59 6.82 9.17 -17.66
CA ALA A 59 7.71 10.29 -17.41
C ALA A 59 7.98 11.15 -18.67
N ALA A 60 7.72 10.62 -19.86
CA ALA A 60 7.75 11.40 -21.12
C ALA A 60 6.57 12.36 -21.29
N MET A 61 5.51 12.22 -20.47
CA MET A 61 4.40 13.16 -20.43
C MET A 61 4.83 14.47 -19.76
N GLU A 62 4.05 15.54 -19.96
CA GLU A 62 4.28 16.79 -19.24
C GLU A 62 3.97 16.62 -17.76
N VAL A 63 4.99 16.69 -16.92
CA VAL A 63 4.90 16.50 -15.47
C VAL A 63 5.52 17.67 -14.71
N LYS A 64 5.00 17.95 -13.50
CA LYS A 64 5.52 18.96 -12.58
C LYS A 64 6.88 18.52 -12.00
N HIS A 65 6.93 17.29 -11.49
CA HIS A 65 8.16 16.73 -10.92
C HIS A 65 8.95 15.99 -11.99
N LYS A 66 10.17 16.43 -12.26
CA LYS A 66 11.07 15.86 -13.28
C LYS A 66 12.00 14.80 -12.71
N THR A 67 12.25 14.87 -11.41
CA THR A 67 13.17 13.97 -10.69
C THR A 67 12.55 13.54 -9.35
N ASN A 68 13.12 12.49 -8.75
CA ASN A 68 12.74 12.03 -7.42
C ASN A 68 13.10 13.05 -6.32
N ASP A 69 14.03 13.97 -6.57
CA ASP A 69 14.50 14.94 -5.56
C ASP A 69 13.52 16.10 -5.36
N GLU A 70 12.57 16.26 -6.24
CA GLU A 70 11.61 17.39 -6.22
C GLU A 70 10.42 17.17 -5.26
N CYS A 71 10.39 16.07 -4.52
CA CYS A 71 9.36 15.78 -3.53
C CYS A 71 9.95 15.58 -2.12
N LEU A 72 9.09 15.59 -1.12
CA LEU A 72 9.48 15.32 0.26
C LEU A 72 9.99 13.87 0.41
N ASP A 73 10.79 13.64 1.46
CA ASP A 73 10.94 12.32 2.04
C ASP A 73 9.57 11.77 2.44
N ALA A 74 9.34 10.47 2.24
CA ALA A 74 8.02 9.88 2.45
C ALA A 74 7.58 9.89 3.92
N VAL A 75 8.51 9.73 4.87
CA VAL A 75 8.19 9.84 6.31
C VAL A 75 7.79 11.28 6.65
N LYS A 76 8.51 12.27 6.11
CA LYS A 76 8.18 13.69 6.28
C LYS A 76 6.82 14.02 5.68
N LEU A 77 6.50 13.49 4.49
CA LEU A 77 5.18 13.66 3.91
C LEU A 77 4.10 13.08 4.84
N TYR A 78 4.28 11.84 5.34
CA TYR A 78 3.29 11.23 6.23
C TYR A 78 3.11 12.04 7.52
N ARG A 79 4.21 12.52 8.13
CA ARG A 79 4.12 13.40 9.31
C ARG A 79 3.36 14.68 9.00
N LYS A 80 3.63 15.32 7.86
CA LYS A 80 2.93 16.52 7.41
C LYS A 80 1.43 16.28 7.27
N VAL A 81 1.02 15.30 6.45
CA VAL A 81 -0.41 15.05 6.16
C VAL A 81 -1.17 14.57 7.39
N LEU A 82 -0.54 13.75 8.25
CA LEU A 82 -1.16 13.32 9.50
C LEU A 82 -1.35 14.48 10.48
N SER A 83 -0.37 15.37 10.63
CA SER A 83 -0.49 16.52 11.52
C SER A 83 -1.59 17.49 11.08
N GLN A 84 -1.79 17.65 9.79
CA GLN A 84 -2.78 18.54 9.18
C GLN A 84 -4.20 17.95 9.09
N ALA A 85 -4.34 16.64 9.26
CA ALA A 85 -5.65 16.00 9.19
C ALA A 85 -6.54 16.43 10.37
N ASP A 86 -7.76 16.86 10.08
CA ASP A 86 -8.75 17.23 11.11
C ASP A 86 -9.29 16.00 11.84
N GLU A 87 -9.45 14.89 11.11
CA GLU A 87 -9.95 13.62 11.63
C GLU A 87 -8.88 12.52 11.53
N LYS A 88 -9.13 11.39 12.17
CA LYS A 88 -8.29 10.21 11.99
C LYS A 88 -8.40 9.68 10.57
N VAL A 89 -7.28 9.25 10.02
CA VAL A 89 -7.16 8.71 8.67
C VAL A 89 -6.82 7.23 8.68
N ASP A 90 -7.16 6.55 7.60
CA ASP A 90 -6.69 5.20 7.33
C ASP A 90 -5.44 5.24 6.44
N ILE A 91 -4.52 4.33 6.68
CA ILE A 91 -3.35 4.13 5.81
C ILE A 91 -3.55 2.81 5.05
N ALA A 92 -3.40 2.84 3.74
CA ALA A 92 -3.37 1.65 2.88
C ALA A 92 -1.94 1.47 2.35
N GLU A 93 -1.24 0.45 2.83
CA GLU A 93 0.10 0.07 2.37
C GLU A 93 0.01 -1.12 1.43
N ILE A 94 0.58 -0.96 0.24
CA ILE A 94 0.53 -1.96 -0.84
C ILE A 94 1.92 -2.34 -1.34
N GLY A 95 2.95 -1.98 -0.60
CA GLY A 95 4.34 -2.27 -0.88
C GLY A 95 5.11 -2.68 0.37
N PHE A 96 6.36 -2.23 0.49
CA PHE A 96 7.21 -2.52 1.64
C PHE A 96 6.88 -1.61 2.82
N GLU A 97 6.89 -2.11 4.05
CA GLU A 97 6.59 -1.37 5.27
C GLU A 97 7.73 -0.41 5.70
N THR A 98 8.67 -0.09 4.83
CA THR A 98 9.85 0.73 5.15
C THR A 98 9.48 2.15 5.58
N ILE A 99 8.50 2.78 4.91
CA ILE A 99 7.98 4.10 5.27
C ILE A 99 7.27 4.04 6.63
N LEU A 100 6.45 3.02 6.86
CA LEU A 100 5.73 2.83 8.12
C LEU A 100 6.68 2.62 9.30
N ALA A 101 7.72 1.81 9.11
CA ALA A 101 8.78 1.61 10.10
C ALA A 101 9.55 2.91 10.36
N GLY A 102 9.82 3.69 9.33
CA GLY A 102 10.42 5.02 9.44
C GLY A 102 9.53 5.99 10.20
N LEU A 103 8.22 6.01 9.91
CA LEU A 103 7.25 6.83 10.62
C LEU A 103 7.18 6.47 12.11
N LEU A 104 7.12 5.17 12.46
CA LEU A 104 7.15 4.71 13.85
C LEU A 104 8.38 5.19 14.61
N LYS A 105 9.55 5.22 13.96
CA LYS A 105 10.84 5.62 14.56
C LYS A 105 11.07 7.13 14.53
N SER A 106 10.22 7.90 13.85
CA SER A 106 10.46 9.33 13.64
C SER A 106 10.34 10.13 14.94
N ASN A 107 11.22 11.11 15.05
CA ASN A 107 11.23 12.09 16.13
C ASN A 107 10.33 13.29 15.81
N PRO A 108 10.01 14.14 16.81
CA PRO A 108 9.43 15.46 16.57
C PRO A 108 10.18 16.25 15.49
N ASP A 109 9.46 16.97 14.65
CA ASP A 109 9.98 17.76 13.54
C ASP A 109 9.16 19.04 13.30
N GLU A 110 9.44 19.73 12.18
CA GLU A 110 8.75 20.95 11.78
C GLU A 110 7.24 20.78 11.55
N PHE A 111 6.77 19.57 11.29
CA PHE A 111 5.35 19.26 11.03
C PHE A 111 4.59 18.89 12.31
N SER A 112 5.26 18.25 13.26
CA SER A 112 4.59 17.80 14.49
C SER A 112 5.56 17.71 15.68
N PRO A 113 5.17 18.22 16.86
CA PRO A 113 5.95 18.05 18.10
C PRO A 113 5.84 16.63 18.68
N LEU A 114 5.02 15.75 18.11
CA LEU A 114 4.81 14.37 18.58
C LEU A 114 5.87 13.44 17.96
N SER A 115 6.28 12.43 18.72
CA SER A 115 6.98 11.27 18.16
C SER A 115 6.09 10.55 17.12
N GLY A 116 6.69 9.76 16.23
CA GLY A 116 5.92 9.02 15.22
C GLY A 116 4.86 8.12 15.83
N ILE A 117 5.16 7.40 16.90
CA ILE A 117 4.20 6.53 17.61
C ILE A 117 3.02 7.34 18.18
N GLU A 118 3.29 8.48 18.78
CA GLU A 118 2.25 9.36 19.34
C GLU A 118 1.38 9.95 18.23
N LEU A 119 1.99 10.39 17.14
CA LEU A 119 1.28 10.93 15.98
C LEU A 119 0.37 9.86 15.35
N ILE A 120 0.85 8.63 15.18
CA ILE A 120 0.04 7.51 14.69
C ILE A 120 -1.13 7.24 15.64
N LYS A 121 -0.91 7.12 16.94
CA LYS A 121 -2.00 6.92 17.93
C LYS A 121 -3.08 7.98 17.86
N GLN A 122 -2.68 9.24 17.64
CA GLN A 122 -3.60 10.36 17.59
C GLN A 122 -4.36 10.46 16.27
N LYS A 123 -3.67 10.19 15.14
CA LYS A 123 -4.16 10.55 13.81
C LYS A 123 -4.50 9.36 12.90
N VAL A 124 -4.04 8.15 13.21
CA VAL A 124 -4.36 6.97 12.41
C VAL A 124 -5.46 6.16 13.09
N ASN A 125 -6.51 5.87 12.33
CA ASN A 125 -7.58 4.99 12.74
C ASN A 125 -7.17 3.53 12.57
N LYS A 126 -6.80 3.14 11.35
CA LYS A 126 -6.50 1.76 10.98
C LYS A 126 -5.41 1.70 9.91
N LEU A 127 -4.62 0.64 9.97
CA LEU A 127 -3.67 0.28 8.93
C LEU A 127 -4.19 -0.91 8.13
N TRP A 128 -4.25 -0.75 6.82
CA TRP A 128 -4.59 -1.78 5.86
C TRP A 128 -3.33 -2.19 5.13
N LEU A 129 -2.96 -3.48 5.16
CA LEU A 129 -1.72 -3.99 4.55
C LEU A 129 -2.01 -5.07 3.51
N MET A 130 -1.53 -4.86 2.29
CA MET A 130 -1.36 -5.95 1.33
C MET A 130 -0.04 -6.64 1.63
N ALA A 131 -0.05 -7.63 2.50
CA ALA A 131 1.15 -8.34 2.92
C ALA A 131 0.84 -9.69 3.56
N GLY A 132 1.83 -10.56 3.52
CA GLY A 132 1.78 -11.89 4.10
C GLY A 132 1.02 -12.91 3.26
N LYS A 133 1.11 -14.16 3.72
CA LYS A 133 0.39 -15.32 3.17
C LYS A 133 -0.19 -16.09 4.35
N TRP A 134 -1.53 -16.13 4.44
CA TRP A 134 -2.25 -16.54 5.64
C TRP A 134 -2.98 -17.88 5.50
N ASP A 135 -3.02 -18.48 4.30
CA ASP A 135 -3.57 -19.81 4.05
C ASP A 135 -2.62 -20.94 4.49
N ASP A 136 -1.32 -20.68 4.53
CA ASP A 136 -0.31 -21.58 5.11
C ASP A 136 0.45 -20.86 6.24
N LEU A 137 -0.08 -20.96 7.44
CA LEU A 137 0.46 -20.27 8.62
C LEU A 137 1.78 -20.87 9.13
N SER A 138 2.20 -22.00 8.61
CA SER A 138 3.46 -22.65 9.00
C SER A 138 4.67 -22.19 8.22
N THR A 139 4.45 -21.78 6.96
CA THR A 139 5.52 -21.38 6.02
C THR A 139 5.12 -20.18 5.16
N GLY A 140 4.30 -19.28 5.70
CA GLY A 140 3.81 -18.11 4.99
C GLY A 140 4.95 -17.25 4.48
N TYR A 141 5.03 -17.06 3.16
CA TYR A 141 6.01 -16.22 2.46
C TYR A 141 5.27 -15.34 1.46
N GLU A 142 5.54 -14.04 1.54
CA GLU A 142 4.98 -13.06 0.61
C GLU A 142 6.01 -11.95 0.32
N TYR A 143 5.96 -11.38 -0.87
CA TYR A 143 7.01 -10.53 -1.41
C TYR A 143 7.19 -9.21 -0.64
N ASN A 144 6.10 -8.51 -0.30
CA ASN A 144 6.18 -7.24 0.41
C ASN A 144 6.84 -7.39 1.78
N PHE A 145 6.57 -8.51 2.46
CA PHE A 145 7.23 -8.85 3.71
C PHE A 145 8.69 -9.28 3.53
N SER A 146 9.02 -9.97 2.44
CA SER A 146 10.18 -10.86 2.44
C SER A 146 11.22 -10.59 1.34
N ALA A 147 10.97 -9.64 0.43
CA ALA A 147 11.79 -9.43 -0.77
C ALA A 147 13.29 -9.25 -0.49
N ASN A 148 13.62 -8.55 0.61
CA ASN A 148 15.00 -8.29 1.00
C ASN A 148 15.11 -8.08 2.53
N GLN A 149 16.33 -7.92 3.05
CA GLN A 149 16.57 -7.73 4.48
C GLN A 149 15.88 -6.48 5.05
N ARG A 150 15.86 -5.39 4.30
CA ARG A 150 15.23 -4.13 4.73
C ARG A 150 13.71 -4.27 4.86
N ALA A 151 13.08 -4.94 3.90
CA ALA A 151 11.66 -5.27 3.95
C ALA A 151 11.33 -6.13 5.19
N ARG A 152 12.08 -7.21 5.42
CA ARG A 152 11.87 -8.11 6.57
C ARG A 152 11.99 -7.40 7.91
N VAL A 153 13.03 -6.59 8.09
CA VAL A 153 13.24 -5.83 9.33
C VAL A 153 12.12 -4.81 9.55
N SER A 154 11.69 -4.13 8.50
CA SER A 154 10.62 -3.13 8.58
C SER A 154 9.28 -3.78 8.89
N ALA A 155 8.93 -4.86 8.19
CA ALA A 155 7.70 -5.60 8.39
C ALA A 155 7.60 -6.20 9.80
N SER A 156 8.67 -6.84 10.28
CA SER A 156 8.73 -7.36 11.65
C SER A 156 8.53 -6.23 12.68
N TYR A 157 9.14 -5.07 12.46
CA TYR A 157 9.01 -3.93 13.36
C TYR A 157 7.60 -3.34 13.35
N VAL A 158 6.96 -3.22 12.19
CA VAL A 158 5.57 -2.76 12.05
C VAL A 158 4.61 -3.75 12.73
N CYS A 159 4.74 -5.06 12.48
CA CYS A 159 3.93 -6.07 13.16
C CYS A 159 4.02 -5.97 14.69
N ASP A 160 5.21 -5.69 15.25
CA ASP A 160 5.41 -5.65 16.70
C ASP A 160 4.99 -4.32 17.34
N LYS A 161 5.20 -3.19 16.65
CA LYS A 161 5.14 -1.84 17.25
C LYS A 161 3.98 -0.97 16.77
N TRP A 162 3.24 -1.36 15.72
CA TRP A 162 2.16 -0.52 15.23
C TRP A 162 1.06 -0.35 16.28
N PRO A 163 0.69 0.88 16.65
CA PRO A 163 -0.13 1.11 17.84
C PRO A 163 -1.64 1.07 17.61
N THR A 164 -2.09 0.99 16.35
CA THR A 164 -3.53 0.87 16.00
C THR A 164 -3.81 -0.49 15.38
N GLU A 165 -5.07 -0.78 15.06
CA GLU A 165 -5.45 -2.04 14.43
C GLU A 165 -4.80 -2.20 13.05
N ILE A 166 -4.34 -3.42 12.73
CA ILE A 166 -3.87 -3.81 11.39
C ILE A 166 -4.82 -4.85 10.80
N THR A 167 -5.26 -4.62 9.54
CA THR A 167 -5.94 -5.63 8.74
C THR A 167 -5.09 -5.99 7.52
N TYR A 168 -4.75 -7.26 7.40
CA TYR A 168 -3.96 -7.81 6.29
C TYR A 168 -4.87 -8.39 5.20
N LEU A 169 -4.52 -8.13 3.94
CA LEU A 169 -4.99 -8.85 2.77
C LEU A 169 -3.80 -9.65 2.22
N GLY A 170 -3.86 -10.96 2.36
CA GLY A 170 -2.75 -11.84 2.00
C GLY A 170 -2.63 -12.12 0.50
N PHE A 171 -1.49 -12.68 0.12
CA PHE A 171 -1.18 -13.09 -1.26
C PHE A 171 -2.30 -13.95 -1.89
N GLU A 172 -2.78 -14.96 -1.15
CA GLU A 172 -3.81 -15.93 -1.58
C GLU A 172 -5.16 -15.26 -1.90
N VAL A 173 -5.42 -14.10 -1.34
CA VAL A 173 -6.71 -13.39 -1.52
C VAL A 173 -6.81 -12.78 -2.91
N GLY A 174 -5.75 -12.12 -3.40
CA GLY A 174 -5.75 -11.39 -4.67
C GLY A 174 -5.18 -12.15 -5.86
N GLU A 175 -4.46 -13.26 -5.64
CA GLU A 175 -3.71 -13.99 -6.68
C GLU A 175 -4.55 -14.34 -7.91
N LYS A 176 -5.77 -14.82 -7.71
CA LYS A 176 -6.65 -15.29 -8.79
C LYS A 176 -7.69 -14.27 -9.22
N VAL A 177 -7.76 -13.11 -8.58
CA VAL A 177 -8.66 -12.03 -8.97
C VAL A 177 -7.97 -11.19 -10.05
N ILE A 178 -8.32 -11.41 -11.31
CA ILE A 178 -7.68 -10.74 -12.46
C ILE A 178 -8.52 -9.56 -12.93
N THR A 179 -7.94 -8.36 -12.95
CA THR A 179 -8.58 -7.14 -13.48
C THR A 179 -7.66 -6.36 -14.42
N GLY A 180 -8.20 -5.35 -15.11
CA GLY A 180 -7.48 -4.50 -16.04
C GLY A 180 -7.48 -4.98 -17.49
N GLY A 181 -7.78 -6.27 -17.76
CA GLY A 181 -7.79 -6.81 -19.13
C GLY A 181 -8.88 -6.22 -20.02
N SER A 182 -10.01 -5.79 -19.45
CA SER A 182 -11.15 -5.20 -20.16
C SER A 182 -11.10 -3.68 -20.31
N LEU A 183 -10.02 -3.02 -19.87
CA LEU A 183 -9.83 -1.59 -20.09
C LEU A 183 -9.73 -1.27 -21.59
N LEU A 184 -10.25 -0.13 -22.00
CA LEU A 184 -10.25 0.30 -23.40
C LEU A 184 -8.86 0.74 -23.85
N ASP A 185 -8.61 0.65 -25.15
CA ASP A 185 -7.41 1.21 -25.76
C ASP A 185 -7.38 2.74 -25.54
N GLY A 186 -6.22 3.27 -25.18
CA GLY A 186 -6.04 4.68 -24.79
C GLY A 186 -6.28 4.96 -23.31
N ASP A 187 -6.73 3.99 -22.52
CA ASP A 187 -6.71 4.10 -21.07
C ASP A 187 -5.27 3.99 -20.56
N ILE A 188 -4.83 4.96 -19.76
CA ILE A 188 -3.45 5.02 -19.25
C ILE A 188 -3.08 3.79 -18.42
N LEU A 189 -4.02 3.23 -17.66
CA LEU A 189 -3.78 2.00 -16.89
C LEU A 189 -3.63 0.79 -17.81
N LYS A 190 -4.39 0.73 -18.92
CA LYS A 190 -4.21 -0.29 -19.94
C LYS A 190 -2.82 -0.24 -20.56
N ASP A 191 -2.35 0.95 -20.87
CA ASP A 191 -1.00 1.16 -21.43
C ASP A 191 0.09 0.74 -20.45
N VAL A 192 -0.05 1.08 -19.17
CA VAL A 192 0.86 0.68 -18.09
C VAL A 192 0.89 -0.85 -17.94
N LEU A 193 -0.27 -1.49 -17.84
CA LEU A 193 -0.36 -2.95 -17.71
C LEU A 193 0.25 -3.66 -18.94
N THR A 194 -0.02 -3.17 -20.13
CA THR A 194 0.54 -3.72 -21.39
C THR A 194 2.06 -3.58 -21.42
N ALA A 195 2.59 -2.41 -21.07
CA ALA A 195 4.05 -2.17 -21.02
C ALA A 195 4.74 -3.01 -19.93
N TYR A 196 4.02 -3.35 -18.87
CA TYR A 196 4.51 -4.23 -17.80
C TYR A 196 4.40 -5.72 -18.14
N GLY A 197 3.81 -6.08 -19.29
CA GLY A 197 3.68 -7.46 -19.77
C GLY A 197 2.37 -8.14 -19.39
N HIS A 198 1.36 -7.38 -18.97
CA HIS A 198 0.05 -7.88 -18.53
C HIS A 198 -1.12 -7.32 -19.35
N PRO A 199 -1.15 -7.46 -20.70
CA PRO A 199 -2.20 -6.89 -21.55
C PRO A 199 -3.60 -7.47 -21.26
N SER A 200 -3.65 -8.71 -20.73
CA SER A 200 -4.90 -9.41 -20.37
C SER A 200 -5.34 -9.16 -18.93
N GLY A 201 -4.69 -8.26 -18.22
CA GLY A 201 -4.95 -7.98 -16.81
C GLY A 201 -3.93 -8.63 -15.88
N ARG A 202 -4.02 -8.28 -14.60
CA ARG A 202 -3.11 -8.73 -13.55
C ARG A 202 -3.88 -9.10 -12.28
N SER A 203 -3.27 -9.93 -11.45
CA SER A 203 -3.74 -10.20 -10.09
C SER A 203 -3.93 -8.90 -9.30
N SER A 204 -5.01 -8.80 -8.56
CA SER A 204 -5.54 -7.54 -8.04
C SER A 204 -5.36 -7.36 -6.54
N TRP A 205 -4.25 -7.81 -5.99
CA TRP A 205 -3.94 -7.67 -4.55
C TRP A 205 -4.15 -6.24 -4.05
N ASP A 206 -3.45 -5.29 -4.68
CA ASP A 206 -3.44 -3.89 -4.29
C ASP A 206 -4.78 -3.20 -4.52
N PRO A 207 -5.43 -3.37 -5.70
CA PRO A 207 -6.78 -2.85 -5.92
C PRO A 207 -7.81 -3.38 -4.91
N MET A 208 -7.73 -4.66 -4.53
CA MET A 208 -8.61 -5.25 -3.52
C MET A 208 -8.39 -4.64 -2.14
N LEU A 209 -7.13 -4.48 -1.70
CA LEU A 209 -6.84 -3.84 -0.42
C LEU A 209 -7.31 -2.39 -0.39
N VAL A 210 -7.00 -1.61 -1.43
CA VAL A 210 -7.40 -0.20 -1.50
C VAL A 210 -8.92 -0.07 -1.49
N LEU A 211 -9.64 -0.93 -2.21
CA LEU A 211 -11.11 -0.95 -2.21
C LEU A 211 -11.66 -1.31 -0.81
N LEU A 212 -11.08 -2.33 -0.17
CA LEU A 212 -11.44 -2.73 1.19
C LEU A 212 -11.22 -1.58 2.19
N ALA A 213 -10.08 -0.91 2.13
CA ALA A 213 -9.78 0.26 2.96
C ALA A 213 -10.77 1.41 2.73
N CYS A 214 -11.16 1.65 1.47
CA CYS A 214 -12.16 2.67 1.13
C CYS A 214 -13.57 2.33 1.61
N ILE A 215 -13.95 1.06 1.65
CA ILE A 215 -15.25 0.59 2.20
C ILE A 215 -15.19 0.64 3.72
N ASN A 216 -14.03 0.39 4.31
CA ASN A 216 -13.76 0.40 5.75
C ASN A 216 -14.70 -0.52 6.57
N ASP A 217 -15.09 -1.62 5.98
CA ASP A 217 -15.96 -2.64 6.59
C ASP A 217 -15.71 -3.98 5.87
N GLU A 218 -15.02 -4.89 6.53
CA GLU A 218 -14.60 -6.16 5.93
C GLU A 218 -15.81 -7.02 5.56
N GLU A 219 -16.87 -6.99 6.34
CA GLU A 219 -18.07 -7.80 6.08
C GLU A 219 -18.83 -7.29 4.86
N LYS A 220 -19.05 -5.98 4.74
CA LYS A 220 -19.67 -5.34 3.57
C LYS A 220 -18.82 -5.51 2.32
N ALA A 221 -17.50 -5.50 2.46
CA ALA A 221 -16.56 -5.77 1.37
C ALA A 221 -16.49 -7.25 0.96
N GLY A 222 -17.23 -8.13 1.64
CA GLY A 222 -17.33 -9.53 1.28
C GLY A 222 -16.26 -10.44 1.88
N TYR A 223 -15.74 -10.11 3.06
CA TYR A 223 -14.71 -10.91 3.71
C TYR A 223 -15.15 -11.47 5.06
N TYR A 224 -14.62 -12.65 5.42
CA TYR A 224 -14.47 -13.08 6.79
C TYR A 224 -13.18 -12.54 7.36
N ILE A 225 -13.13 -12.37 8.69
CA ILE A 225 -11.91 -11.98 9.40
C ILE A 225 -11.45 -13.09 10.34
N LYS A 226 -10.14 -13.20 10.49
CA LYS A 226 -9.48 -13.93 11.57
C LYS A 226 -8.69 -12.94 12.39
N ARG A 227 -8.84 -13.00 13.72
CA ARG A 227 -8.20 -12.06 14.65
C ARG A 227 -7.11 -12.75 15.45
N GLY A 228 -6.03 -12.03 15.74
CA GLY A 228 -4.90 -12.52 16.50
C GLY A 228 -3.71 -11.58 16.47
N ARG A 229 -2.53 -12.18 16.44
CA ARG A 229 -1.25 -11.47 16.37
C ARG A 229 -0.40 -12.03 15.24
N ALA A 230 -0.10 -11.21 14.28
CA ALA A 230 0.86 -11.48 13.21
C ALA A 230 2.28 -11.22 13.71
N SER A 231 3.23 -11.97 13.20
CA SER A 231 4.67 -11.74 13.37
C SER A 231 5.43 -12.20 12.14
N LEU A 232 6.67 -11.73 11.97
CA LEU A 232 7.55 -12.11 10.88
C LEU A 232 8.90 -12.56 11.43
N ASP A 233 9.37 -13.71 10.96
CA ASP A 233 10.75 -14.15 11.18
C ASP A 233 11.67 -13.40 10.20
N ILE A 234 12.53 -12.54 10.74
CA ILE A 234 13.47 -11.74 9.94
C ILE A 234 14.47 -12.61 9.17
N ALA A 235 14.87 -13.77 9.71
CA ALA A 235 15.86 -14.63 9.08
C ALA A 235 15.31 -15.31 7.82
N THR A 236 14.09 -15.83 7.91
CA THR A 236 13.44 -16.58 6.82
C THR A 236 12.53 -15.70 5.95
N GLY A 237 11.96 -14.64 6.50
CA GLY A 237 10.93 -13.83 5.85
C GLY A 237 9.54 -14.45 5.91
N TYR A 238 9.34 -15.52 6.68
CA TYR A 238 8.04 -16.14 6.85
C TYR A 238 7.19 -15.42 7.89
N ASN A 239 5.92 -15.22 7.55
CA ASN A 239 4.95 -14.69 8.50
C ASN A 239 4.25 -15.81 9.28
N HIS A 240 3.89 -15.49 10.51
CA HIS A 240 3.18 -16.37 11.45
C HIS A 240 1.97 -15.63 12.01
N PHE A 241 0.98 -16.40 12.47
CA PHE A 241 -0.20 -15.85 13.11
C PHE A 241 -0.62 -16.69 14.30
N VAL A 242 -0.76 -16.03 15.46
CA VAL A 242 -1.30 -16.64 16.67
C VAL A 242 -2.73 -16.11 16.85
N PHE A 243 -3.72 -17.02 16.83
CA PHE A 243 -5.12 -16.66 17.02
C PHE A 243 -5.37 -16.15 18.43
N ASP A 244 -5.99 -14.98 18.54
CA ASP A 244 -6.36 -14.33 19.79
C ASP A 244 -7.55 -13.41 19.52
N ALA A 245 -8.68 -13.65 20.19
CA ALA A 245 -9.91 -12.84 20.00
C ALA A 245 -9.72 -11.35 20.34
N ASN A 246 -8.73 -11.03 21.19
CA ASN A 246 -8.39 -9.67 21.60
C ASN A 246 -7.11 -9.15 20.91
N GLY A 247 -6.54 -9.91 19.98
CA GLY A 247 -5.33 -9.52 19.26
C GLY A 247 -5.51 -8.26 18.42
N PRO A 248 -4.46 -7.46 18.21
CA PRO A 248 -4.53 -6.21 17.48
C PRO A 248 -4.59 -6.38 15.96
N HIS A 249 -4.34 -7.58 15.47
CA HIS A 249 -4.21 -7.88 14.04
C HIS A 249 -5.37 -8.70 13.53
N ARG A 250 -5.70 -8.48 12.26
CA ARG A 250 -6.69 -9.28 11.53
C ARG A 250 -6.12 -9.64 10.16
N PHE A 251 -6.55 -10.78 9.61
CA PHE A 251 -6.44 -11.02 8.17
C PHE A 251 -7.79 -11.42 7.59
N VAL A 252 -7.97 -11.14 6.29
CA VAL A 252 -9.23 -11.36 5.58
C VAL A 252 -9.21 -12.65 4.76
N ILE A 253 -10.37 -13.27 4.66
CA ILE A 253 -10.63 -14.46 3.83
C ILE A 253 -11.84 -14.16 2.95
N LYS A 254 -11.75 -14.45 1.65
CA LYS A 254 -12.86 -14.25 0.71
C LYS A 254 -14.12 -15.03 1.12
N LYS A 255 -15.29 -14.38 1.10
CA LYS A 255 -16.61 -15.01 1.25
C LYS A 255 -17.17 -15.51 -0.09
N PHE A 256 -16.78 -14.86 -1.19
CA PHE A 256 -17.36 -15.03 -2.51
C PHE A 256 -16.32 -15.49 -3.53
N PRO A 257 -16.75 -15.96 -4.72
CA PRO A 257 -15.84 -16.29 -5.82
C PRO A 257 -15.02 -15.07 -6.29
N ASP A 258 -13.90 -15.31 -6.96
CA ASP A 258 -12.99 -14.28 -7.47
C ASP A 258 -13.68 -13.27 -8.40
N SER A 259 -14.69 -13.71 -9.19
CA SER A 259 -15.47 -12.84 -10.05
C SER A 259 -16.20 -11.74 -9.29
N PHE A 260 -16.69 -12.01 -8.09
CA PHE A 260 -17.34 -10.98 -7.25
C PHE A 260 -16.39 -9.79 -6.97
N TYR A 261 -15.16 -10.07 -6.58
CA TYR A 261 -14.17 -9.02 -6.28
C TYR A 261 -13.68 -8.32 -7.55
N ALA A 262 -13.51 -9.08 -8.65
CA ALA A 262 -13.17 -8.50 -9.94
C ALA A 262 -14.24 -7.51 -10.42
N ASP A 263 -15.50 -7.80 -10.22
CA ASP A 263 -16.62 -6.92 -10.60
C ASP A 263 -16.74 -5.71 -9.68
N MET A 264 -16.46 -5.87 -8.37
CA MET A 264 -16.39 -4.73 -7.45
C MET A 264 -15.30 -3.71 -7.81
N ILE A 265 -14.16 -4.18 -8.33
CA ILE A 265 -13.05 -3.29 -8.77
C ILE A 265 -13.41 -2.55 -10.05
N LYS A 266 -14.16 -3.17 -10.97
CA LYS A 266 -14.56 -2.58 -12.27
C LYS A 266 -15.63 -1.49 -12.14
N ASN A 267 -16.49 -1.57 -11.11
CA ASN A 267 -17.64 -0.68 -10.88
C ASN A 267 -17.33 0.44 -9.88
#